data_b0e81a3afdfcf16b3ea77ccedece9ab9
#
_entry.id   b0e81a3afdfcf16b3ea77ccedece9ab9
#
_cell.length_a   1.000
_cell.length_b   1.000
_cell.length_c   1.000
_cell.angle_alpha   90.00
_cell.angle_beta   90.00
_cell.angle_gamma   90.00
#
_symmetry.space_group_name_H-M   'P 1'
#
loop_
_entity.id
_entity.type
_entity.pdbx_description
1 polymer ?
#
loop_
_entity_poly.entity_id
_entity_poly.type
_entity_poly.pdbx_seq_one_letter_code
_entity_poly.pdbx_strand_id
1 'polypeptide(L)'
;MNKSYYVTIMKSFITTAVILLVTNIILGQEFSIARVNYGGGGDWYCDPSSIPNILSYLTKNTSIKVAHDEYRIKLTTKELRSHPYLYMTGHGNIRFTDEEIIQLREYLMGGGFLHTDDNYGLNTSFRREMKRVFPDRDFVELPHDHAIFHSYFDMPSGLPKIHEHDGKPPQLFALYNEDRIMVIYSYESDLGDGWEDEEVHNDPPELRVAALQMGVNIIYFALTQ
;
A
#
# COMPACT_ATOMS: atom_id res chain seq x y z
N MET A 1 38.28 39.87 10.68
CA MET A 1 37.29 38.99 10.13
C MET A 1 36.66 38.18 11.28
N ASN A 2 35.34 38.23 11.49
CA ASN A 2 34.70 37.94 12.77
C ASN A 2 34.48 36.42 12.94
N LYS A 3 34.95 35.82 14.05
CA LYS A 3 34.81 34.39 14.40
C LYS A 3 33.34 33.87 14.29
N SER A 4 32.37 34.75 14.49
CA SER A 4 30.93 34.46 14.34
C SER A 4 30.53 34.16 12.88
N TYR A 5 31.18 34.78 11.91
CA TYR A 5 30.86 34.61 10.48
C TYR A 5 31.27 33.21 10.00
N TYR A 6 32.42 32.70 10.45
CA TYR A 6 32.88 31.35 10.11
C TYR A 6 32.01 30.25 10.70
N VAL A 7 31.53 30.45 11.91
CA VAL A 7 30.65 29.46 12.57
C VAL A 7 29.28 29.37 11.86
N THR A 8 28.77 30.51 11.39
CA THR A 8 27.46 30.53 10.65
C THR A 8 27.59 29.87 9.27
N ILE A 9 28.68 30.16 8.53
CA ILE A 9 28.94 29.56 7.22
C ILE A 9 29.18 28.04 7.36
N MET A 10 29.94 27.60 8.36
CA MET A 10 30.21 26.18 8.61
C MET A 10 28.93 25.41 8.98
N LYS A 11 28.05 25.98 9.82
CA LYS A 11 26.75 25.38 10.12
C LYS A 11 25.85 25.26 8.89
N SER A 12 25.82 26.29 8.04
CA SER A 12 25.04 26.27 6.79
C SER A 12 25.54 25.18 5.83
N PHE A 13 26.86 25.03 5.66
CA PHE A 13 27.45 23.97 4.83
C PHE A 13 27.15 22.56 5.35
N ILE A 14 27.25 22.36 6.67
CA ILE A 14 26.94 21.06 7.29
C ILE A 14 25.46 20.72 7.12
N THR A 15 24.56 21.67 7.33
CA THR A 15 23.10 21.45 7.17
C THR A 15 22.78 21.11 5.71
N THR A 16 23.32 21.83 4.74
CA THR A 16 23.11 21.57 3.31
C THR A 16 23.70 20.21 2.89
N ALA A 17 24.88 19.85 3.39
CA ALA A 17 25.50 18.55 3.10
C ALA A 17 24.71 17.39 3.69
N VAL A 18 24.14 17.54 4.89
CA VAL A 18 23.29 16.51 5.53
C VAL A 18 21.97 16.35 4.75
N ILE A 19 21.33 17.44 4.33
CA ILE A 19 20.12 17.39 3.51
C ILE A 19 20.40 16.71 2.16
N LEU A 20 21.50 17.03 1.50
CA LEU A 20 21.91 16.40 0.24
C LEU A 20 22.26 14.91 0.43
N LEU A 21 22.84 14.52 1.55
CA LEU A 21 23.15 13.12 1.85
C LEU A 21 21.88 12.29 2.11
N VAL A 22 20.93 12.86 2.85
CA VAL A 22 19.64 12.22 3.13
C VAL A 22 18.82 12.06 1.86
N THR A 23 18.77 13.07 0.99
CA THR A 23 18.07 12.97 -0.30
C THR A 23 18.71 11.94 -1.24
N ASN A 24 20.01 11.76 -1.24
CA ASN A 24 20.67 10.73 -2.06
C ASN A 24 20.43 9.30 -1.53
N ILE A 25 20.24 9.12 -0.23
CA ILE A 25 19.89 7.81 0.36
C ILE A 25 18.46 7.44 -0.03
N ILE A 26 17.52 8.40 -0.04
CA ILE A 26 16.12 8.18 -0.44
C ILE A 26 15.99 7.93 -1.95
N LEU A 27 16.81 8.57 -2.78
CA LEU A 27 16.79 8.41 -4.25
C LEU A 27 17.43 7.11 -4.76
N GLY A 28 18.04 6.31 -3.89
CA GLY A 28 18.69 5.05 -4.26
C GLY A 28 17.93 3.78 -3.89
N GLN A 29 16.91 3.86 -3.06
CA GLN A 29 16.17 2.67 -2.64
C GLN A 29 15.05 2.34 -3.65
N GLU A 30 15.09 1.11 -4.17
CA GLU A 30 14.02 0.59 -5.03
C GLU A 30 12.74 0.43 -4.20
N PHE A 31 11.62 0.86 -4.77
CA PHE A 31 10.30 0.62 -4.17
C PHE A 31 10.01 -0.88 -4.15
N SER A 32 9.50 -1.38 -3.04
CA SER A 32 9.12 -2.77 -2.89
C SER A 32 7.76 -2.90 -2.21
N ILE A 33 7.03 -3.94 -2.57
CA ILE A 33 5.79 -4.33 -1.90
C ILE A 33 6.13 -5.49 -0.96
N ALA A 34 5.74 -5.39 0.31
CA ALA A 34 5.87 -6.46 1.28
C ALA A 34 4.51 -7.07 1.59
N ARG A 35 4.31 -8.32 1.14
CA ARG A 35 3.10 -9.11 1.44
C ARG A 35 3.11 -9.56 2.89
N VAL A 36 2.04 -9.28 3.61
CA VAL A 36 1.91 -9.61 5.03
C VAL A 36 1.49 -11.06 5.20
N ASN A 37 2.34 -11.85 5.87
CA ASN A 37 2.03 -13.19 6.35
C ASN A 37 1.31 -13.07 7.69
N TYR A 38 -0.03 -13.02 7.65
CA TYR A 38 -0.89 -12.91 8.82
C TYR A 38 -1.37 -14.28 9.31
N GLY A 39 -1.79 -14.34 10.59
CA GLY A 39 -2.40 -15.52 11.19
C GLY A 39 -3.93 -15.51 11.08
N GLY A 40 -4.56 -16.59 11.53
CA GLY A 40 -6.02 -16.70 11.60
C GLY A 40 -6.66 -17.69 10.66
N GLY A 41 -5.87 -18.30 9.75
CA GLY A 41 -6.32 -19.35 8.84
C GLY A 41 -6.75 -18.88 7.45
N GLY A 42 -6.64 -17.57 7.16
CA GLY A 42 -6.79 -17.09 5.80
C GLY A 42 -5.53 -17.36 4.95
N ASP A 43 -5.71 -17.35 3.65
CA ASP A 43 -4.68 -17.73 2.68
C ASP A 43 -3.90 -16.51 2.16
N TRP A 44 -3.21 -15.81 3.05
CA TRP A 44 -2.38 -14.62 2.77
C TRP A 44 -1.45 -14.77 1.55
N TYR A 45 -1.22 -15.98 1.09
CA TYR A 45 -0.32 -16.34 -0.02
C TYR A 45 -1.03 -16.55 -1.36
N CYS A 46 -2.33 -16.29 -1.44
CA CYS A 46 -3.06 -16.34 -2.71
C CYS A 46 -2.50 -15.32 -3.71
N ASP A 47 -2.91 -15.40 -4.96
CA ASP A 47 -2.54 -14.51 -6.06
C ASP A 47 -1.02 -14.35 -6.21
N PRO A 48 -0.28 -15.46 -6.46
CA PRO A 48 1.19 -15.43 -6.38
C PRO A 48 1.86 -14.60 -7.46
N SER A 49 1.24 -14.40 -8.62
CA SER A 49 1.76 -13.57 -9.72
C SER A 49 1.35 -12.09 -9.62
N SER A 50 0.40 -11.75 -8.73
CA SER A 50 -0.18 -10.41 -8.64
C SER A 50 0.86 -9.31 -8.36
N ILE A 51 1.70 -9.47 -7.32
CA ILE A 51 2.70 -8.46 -6.97
C ILE A 51 3.81 -8.35 -8.03
N PRO A 52 4.41 -9.44 -8.54
CA PRO A 52 5.33 -9.37 -9.67
C PRO A 52 4.76 -8.62 -10.88
N ASN A 53 3.50 -8.86 -11.22
CA ASN A 53 2.86 -8.21 -12.36
C ASN A 53 2.61 -6.72 -12.15
N ILE A 54 2.12 -6.29 -10.98
CA ILE A 54 1.94 -4.85 -10.70
C ILE A 54 3.29 -4.12 -10.64
N LEU A 55 4.36 -4.74 -10.10
CA LEU A 55 5.72 -4.17 -10.11
C LEU A 55 6.26 -4.04 -11.55
N SER A 56 6.04 -5.06 -12.40
CA SER A 56 6.37 -5.01 -13.82
C SER A 56 5.59 -3.89 -14.54
N TYR A 57 4.31 -3.73 -14.23
CA TYR A 57 3.47 -2.69 -14.81
C TYR A 57 3.92 -1.28 -14.38
N LEU A 58 4.27 -1.10 -13.10
CA LEU A 58 4.89 0.12 -12.58
C LEU A 58 6.17 0.48 -13.33
N THR A 59 7.07 -0.49 -13.51
CA THR A 59 8.34 -0.29 -14.23
C THR A 59 8.11 0.19 -15.67
N LYS A 60 7.10 -0.37 -16.35
CA LYS A 60 6.81 -0.05 -17.76
C LYS A 60 6.13 1.31 -17.94
N ASN A 61 5.35 1.76 -16.95
CA ASN A 61 4.46 2.90 -17.10
C ASN A 61 4.87 4.12 -16.26
N THR A 62 5.82 3.99 -15.33
CA THR A 62 6.25 5.08 -14.46
C THR A 62 7.77 5.20 -14.39
N SER A 63 8.27 6.25 -13.77
CA SER A 63 9.70 6.43 -13.47
C SER A 63 10.12 5.86 -12.11
N ILE A 64 9.21 5.19 -11.38
CA ILE A 64 9.49 4.58 -10.08
C ILE A 64 10.41 3.39 -10.29
N LYS A 65 11.56 3.39 -9.60
CA LYS A 65 12.45 2.23 -9.55
C LYS A 65 11.88 1.21 -8.58
N VAL A 66 11.64 0.00 -9.04
CA VAL A 66 11.00 -1.06 -8.24
C VAL A 66 11.92 -2.26 -8.09
N ALA A 67 11.79 -2.97 -6.96
CA ALA A 67 12.34 -4.30 -6.78
C ALA A 67 11.68 -5.29 -7.76
N HIS A 68 12.43 -6.35 -8.12
CA HIS A 68 11.94 -7.34 -9.09
C HIS A 68 10.84 -8.23 -8.52
N ASP A 69 10.94 -8.59 -7.24
CA ASP A 69 10.06 -9.55 -6.57
C ASP A 69 9.40 -8.96 -5.33
N GLU A 70 8.35 -9.63 -4.83
CA GLU A 70 7.73 -9.31 -3.54
C GLU A 70 8.61 -9.71 -2.36
N TYR A 71 8.47 -8.98 -1.26
CA TYR A 71 8.91 -9.44 0.05
C TYR A 71 7.75 -10.09 0.80
N ARG A 72 8.03 -11.13 1.60
CA ARG A 72 7.05 -11.76 2.49
C ARG A 72 7.45 -11.50 3.93
N ILE A 73 6.57 -10.88 4.70
CA ILE A 73 6.93 -10.34 6.00
C ILE A 73 5.89 -10.66 7.07
N LYS A 74 6.35 -10.94 8.28
CA LYS A 74 5.49 -10.93 9.47
C LYS A 74 5.54 -9.56 10.11
N LEU A 75 4.43 -9.11 10.69
CA LEU A 75 4.34 -7.79 11.34
C LEU A 75 5.30 -7.62 12.53
N THR A 76 5.82 -8.72 13.07
CA THR A 76 6.77 -8.72 14.22
C THR A 76 8.24 -8.71 13.82
N THR A 77 8.56 -8.70 12.51
CA THR A 77 9.96 -8.66 12.07
C THR A 77 10.58 -7.28 12.27
N LYS A 78 11.90 -7.27 12.51
CA LYS A 78 12.67 -6.02 12.68
C LYS A 78 12.74 -5.19 11.40
N GLU A 79 12.65 -5.86 10.27
CA GLU A 79 12.73 -5.26 8.93
C GLU A 79 11.41 -4.59 8.50
N LEU A 80 10.33 -4.70 9.28
CA LEU A 80 9.01 -4.14 8.93
C LEU A 80 9.09 -2.68 8.46
N ARG A 81 9.88 -1.87 9.16
CA ARG A 81 10.03 -0.44 8.85
C ARG A 81 10.92 -0.14 7.64
N SER A 82 11.58 -1.15 7.08
CA SER A 82 12.35 -1.02 5.84
C SER A 82 11.45 -1.10 4.59
N HIS A 83 10.19 -1.49 4.76
CA HIS A 83 9.21 -1.62 3.69
C HIS A 83 8.13 -0.54 3.85
N PRO A 84 8.12 0.49 3.00
CA PRO A 84 7.17 1.60 3.15
C PRO A 84 5.73 1.22 2.79
N TYR A 85 5.54 0.11 2.05
CA TYR A 85 4.26 -0.35 1.52
C TYR A 85 4.03 -1.83 1.85
N LEU A 86 3.01 -2.07 2.67
CA LEU A 86 2.51 -3.42 2.96
C LEU A 86 1.31 -3.72 2.09
N TYR A 87 1.23 -4.97 1.63
CA TYR A 87 0.08 -5.51 0.93
C TYR A 87 -0.48 -6.71 1.67
N MET A 88 -1.79 -6.77 1.78
CA MET A 88 -2.51 -7.87 2.42
C MET A 88 -3.68 -8.28 1.53
N THR A 89 -3.79 -9.56 1.25
CA THR A 89 -4.90 -10.13 0.48
C THR A 89 -5.22 -11.52 1.02
N GLY A 90 -6.26 -12.15 0.52
CA GLY A 90 -6.63 -13.53 0.83
C GLY A 90 -8.10 -13.73 1.06
N HIS A 91 -8.46 -14.98 1.30
CA HIS A 91 -9.80 -15.41 1.69
C HIS A 91 -9.86 -15.75 3.18
N GLY A 92 -11.04 -15.64 3.77
CA GLY A 92 -11.32 -16.16 5.09
C GLY A 92 -10.96 -15.24 6.24
N ASN A 93 -10.21 -15.74 7.23
CA ASN A 93 -10.09 -15.05 8.51
C ASN A 93 -8.68 -14.53 8.79
N ILE A 94 -8.60 -13.26 9.20
CA ILE A 94 -7.40 -12.63 9.73
C ILE A 94 -7.49 -12.64 11.26
N ARG A 95 -6.36 -12.94 11.92
CA ARG A 95 -6.22 -12.81 13.36
C ARG A 95 -4.83 -12.32 13.72
N PHE A 96 -4.73 -11.12 14.28
CA PHE A 96 -3.48 -10.58 14.81
C PHE A 96 -3.27 -10.95 16.28
N THR A 97 -2.04 -11.24 16.64
CA THR A 97 -1.60 -11.28 18.03
C THR A 97 -1.55 -9.85 18.60
N ASP A 98 -1.46 -9.72 19.93
CA ASP A 98 -1.37 -8.40 20.55
C ASP A 98 -0.05 -7.69 20.20
N GLU A 99 1.03 -8.46 19.97
CA GLU A 99 2.30 -7.93 19.48
C GLU A 99 2.17 -7.38 18.06
N GLU A 100 1.54 -8.13 17.14
CA GLU A 100 1.29 -7.69 15.76
C GLU A 100 0.43 -6.42 15.70
N ILE A 101 -0.57 -6.29 16.59
CA ILE A 101 -1.39 -5.07 16.71
C ILE A 101 -0.52 -3.85 17.07
N ILE A 102 0.37 -4.01 18.06
CA ILE A 102 1.26 -2.92 18.49
C ILE A 102 2.20 -2.53 17.34
N GLN A 103 2.85 -3.52 16.71
CA GLN A 103 3.80 -3.28 15.62
C GLN A 103 3.13 -2.65 14.40
N LEU A 104 1.96 -3.13 14.00
CA LEU A 104 1.21 -2.55 12.87
C LEU A 104 0.78 -1.11 13.16
N ARG A 105 0.29 -0.84 14.38
CA ARG A 105 -0.06 0.52 14.82
C ARG A 105 1.13 1.47 14.74
N GLU A 106 2.26 1.08 15.31
CA GLU A 106 3.48 1.88 15.29
C GLU A 106 4.01 2.10 13.87
N TYR A 107 3.97 1.06 13.03
CA TYR A 107 4.35 1.14 11.64
C TYR A 107 3.51 2.16 10.87
N LEU A 108 2.18 2.07 10.97
CA LEU A 108 1.24 2.96 10.28
C LEU A 108 1.31 4.40 10.79
N MET A 109 1.40 4.58 12.11
CA MET A 109 1.58 5.91 12.71
C MET A 109 2.93 6.54 12.37
N GLY A 110 3.96 5.71 12.14
CA GLY A 110 5.32 6.13 11.80
C GLY A 110 5.55 6.44 10.32
N GLY A 111 4.52 6.44 9.49
CA GLY A 111 4.62 6.78 8.05
C GLY A 111 4.43 5.60 7.09
N GLY A 112 4.29 4.39 7.60
CA GLY A 112 3.99 3.21 6.77
C GLY A 112 2.60 3.27 6.13
N PHE A 113 2.42 2.47 5.10
CA PHE A 113 1.16 2.35 4.36
C PHE A 113 0.75 0.88 4.22
N LEU A 114 -0.53 0.60 4.39
CA LEU A 114 -1.11 -0.73 4.18
C LEU A 114 -2.20 -0.65 3.12
N HIS A 115 -2.07 -1.45 2.07
CA HIS A 115 -3.15 -1.76 1.15
C HIS A 115 -3.66 -3.17 1.45
N THR A 116 -4.94 -3.29 1.77
CA THR A 116 -5.62 -4.57 1.90
C THR A 116 -6.63 -4.71 0.78
N ASP A 117 -6.55 -5.81 0.06
CA ASP A 117 -7.49 -6.19 -0.99
C ASP A 117 -8.32 -7.38 -0.54
N ASP A 118 -9.63 -7.26 -0.62
CA ASP A 118 -10.55 -8.33 -0.21
C ASP A 118 -10.79 -9.30 -1.38
N ASN A 119 -10.11 -10.42 -1.32
CA ASN A 119 -10.25 -11.52 -2.28
C ASN A 119 -11.47 -12.41 -1.97
N TYR A 120 -12.46 -11.86 -1.30
CA TYR A 120 -13.68 -12.45 -0.78
C TYR A 120 -13.56 -13.05 0.63
N GLY A 121 -14.34 -12.48 1.51
CA GLY A 121 -14.55 -13.00 2.87
C GLY A 121 -13.61 -12.45 3.94
N LEU A 122 -12.69 -11.54 3.62
CA LEU A 122 -11.87 -10.86 4.62
C LEU A 122 -12.60 -9.76 5.38
N ASN A 123 -13.63 -9.16 4.80
CA ASN A 123 -14.25 -7.92 5.27
C ASN A 123 -14.54 -7.90 6.79
N THR A 124 -15.22 -8.92 7.29
CA THR A 124 -15.57 -8.97 8.73
C THR A 124 -14.33 -9.09 9.61
N SER A 125 -13.40 -9.95 9.24
CA SER A 125 -12.20 -10.21 10.02
C SER A 125 -11.21 -9.04 9.95
N PHE A 126 -11.01 -8.47 8.77
CA PHE A 126 -10.12 -7.32 8.58
C PHE A 126 -10.61 -6.11 9.37
N ARG A 127 -11.89 -5.74 9.25
CA ARG A 127 -12.46 -4.60 10.02
C ARG A 127 -12.37 -4.83 11.53
N ARG A 128 -12.61 -6.06 11.99
CA ARG A 128 -12.44 -6.43 13.41
C ARG A 128 -10.98 -6.21 13.86
N GLU A 129 -10.01 -6.71 13.12
CA GLU A 129 -8.61 -6.56 13.50
C GLU A 129 -8.15 -5.11 13.41
N MET A 130 -8.57 -4.36 12.40
CA MET A 130 -8.26 -2.92 12.31
C MET A 130 -8.88 -2.11 13.45
N LYS A 131 -10.06 -2.50 13.96
CA LYS A 131 -10.65 -1.88 15.15
C LYS A 131 -9.85 -2.19 16.43
N ARG A 132 -9.13 -3.32 16.49
CA ARG A 132 -8.16 -3.60 17.57
C ARG A 132 -6.89 -2.76 17.40
N VAL A 133 -6.43 -2.55 16.17
CA VAL A 133 -5.28 -1.68 15.88
C VAL A 133 -5.61 -0.23 16.21
N PHE A 134 -6.76 0.28 15.77
CA PHE A 134 -7.23 1.66 15.96
C PHE A 134 -8.66 1.69 16.52
N PRO A 135 -8.84 1.58 17.85
CA PRO A 135 -10.17 1.53 18.46
C PRO A 135 -11.03 2.77 18.20
N ASP A 136 -10.39 3.93 18.07
CA ASP A 136 -11.05 5.24 17.95
C ASP A 136 -11.17 5.74 16.50
N ARG A 137 -10.88 4.88 15.50
CA ARG A 137 -10.93 5.26 14.09
C ARG A 137 -11.88 4.34 13.33
N ASP A 138 -12.55 4.90 12.32
CA ASP A 138 -13.44 4.18 11.42
C ASP A 138 -12.98 4.36 9.98
N PHE A 139 -13.27 3.36 9.13
CA PHE A 139 -13.06 3.45 7.70
C PHE A 139 -14.01 4.48 7.07
N VAL A 140 -13.44 5.34 6.23
CA VAL A 140 -14.17 6.32 5.42
C VAL A 140 -14.14 5.86 3.98
N GLU A 141 -15.30 5.77 3.34
CA GLU A 141 -15.38 5.49 1.90
C GLU A 141 -14.89 6.71 1.12
N LEU A 142 -14.02 6.46 0.12
CA LEU A 142 -13.49 7.50 -0.74
C LEU A 142 -14.42 7.76 -1.91
N PRO A 143 -14.87 9.00 -2.13
CA PRO A 143 -15.70 9.35 -3.29
C PRO A 143 -14.87 9.28 -4.58
N HIS A 144 -15.53 9.09 -5.73
CA HIS A 144 -14.87 8.89 -7.01
C HIS A 144 -14.03 10.10 -7.49
N ASP A 145 -14.28 11.29 -6.95
CA ASP A 145 -13.49 12.50 -7.20
C ASP A 145 -12.27 12.64 -6.26
N HIS A 146 -12.04 11.65 -5.38
CA HIS A 146 -10.87 11.67 -4.51
C HIS A 146 -9.58 11.55 -5.32
N ALA A 147 -8.54 12.30 -4.89
CA ALA A 147 -7.25 12.38 -5.59
C ALA A 147 -6.58 11.03 -5.89
N ILE A 148 -6.86 9.98 -5.12
CA ILE A 148 -6.32 8.64 -5.34
C ILE A 148 -6.73 8.05 -6.69
N PHE A 149 -7.96 8.36 -7.18
CA PHE A 149 -8.45 7.87 -8.48
C PHE A 149 -7.87 8.64 -9.67
N HIS A 150 -7.13 9.72 -9.40
CA HIS A 150 -6.55 10.61 -10.41
C HIS A 150 -5.05 10.85 -10.19
N SER A 151 -4.42 10.05 -9.31
CA SER A 151 -3.04 10.31 -8.87
C SER A 151 -2.01 10.09 -9.97
N TYR A 152 -2.23 9.13 -10.86
CA TYR A 152 -1.39 8.85 -12.03
C TYR A 152 -2.23 8.62 -13.29
N PHE A 153 -3.16 7.67 -13.24
CA PHE A 153 -4.16 7.43 -14.28
C PHE A 153 -5.48 8.09 -13.89
N ASP A 154 -6.21 8.63 -14.88
CA ASP A 154 -7.54 9.19 -14.64
C ASP A 154 -8.60 8.09 -14.65
N MET A 155 -9.20 7.83 -13.49
CA MET A 155 -10.20 6.78 -13.27
C MET A 155 -11.49 7.37 -12.69
N PRO A 156 -12.25 8.12 -13.48
CA PRO A 156 -13.44 8.86 -12.99
C PRO A 156 -14.58 7.95 -12.55
N SER A 157 -14.57 6.67 -12.95
CA SER A 157 -15.53 5.65 -12.49
C SER A 157 -15.19 5.05 -11.13
N GLY A 158 -14.06 5.46 -10.51
CA GLY A 158 -13.61 4.93 -9.24
C GLY A 158 -12.96 3.55 -9.32
N LEU A 159 -13.14 2.76 -8.27
CA LEU A 159 -12.57 1.42 -8.14
C LEU A 159 -13.17 0.47 -9.18
N PRO A 160 -12.37 -0.25 -10.00
CA PRO A 160 -12.89 -1.25 -10.93
C PRO A 160 -13.42 -2.48 -10.19
N LYS A 161 -14.44 -3.12 -10.73
CA LYS A 161 -14.96 -4.42 -10.29
C LYS A 161 -14.38 -5.50 -11.17
N ILE A 162 -13.57 -6.38 -10.60
CA ILE A 162 -12.92 -7.48 -11.35
C ILE A 162 -13.78 -8.72 -11.24
N HIS A 163 -14.10 -9.17 -10.03
CA HIS A 163 -14.97 -10.31 -9.81
C HIS A 163 -16.24 -9.95 -9.02
N GLU A 164 -17.27 -10.76 -9.21
CA GLU A 164 -18.50 -10.64 -8.44
C GLU A 164 -18.40 -11.46 -7.15
N HIS A 165 -18.64 -10.82 -6.01
CA HIS A 165 -18.69 -11.47 -4.70
C HIS A 165 -20.13 -11.47 -4.18
N ASP A 166 -20.49 -10.46 -3.37
CA ASP A 166 -21.84 -10.31 -2.80
C ASP A 166 -22.78 -9.49 -3.69
N GLY A 167 -22.37 -9.17 -4.93
CA GLY A 167 -23.15 -8.36 -5.86
C GLY A 167 -23.27 -6.89 -5.47
N LYS A 168 -22.35 -6.39 -4.64
CA LYS A 168 -22.27 -4.97 -4.26
C LYS A 168 -21.35 -4.20 -5.20
N PRO A 169 -21.50 -2.88 -5.29
CA PRO A 169 -20.55 -2.06 -6.02
C PRO A 169 -19.15 -2.11 -5.35
N PRO A 170 -18.07 -1.96 -6.13
CA PRO A 170 -16.74 -1.86 -5.59
C PRO A 170 -16.58 -0.56 -4.79
N GLN A 171 -15.93 -0.64 -3.62
CA GLN A 171 -15.76 0.49 -2.70
C GLN A 171 -14.31 0.56 -2.22
N LEU A 172 -13.74 1.76 -2.20
CA LEU A 172 -12.42 2.01 -1.66
C LEU A 172 -12.56 2.73 -0.32
N PHE A 173 -12.06 2.10 0.73
CA PHE A 173 -12.10 2.66 2.08
C PHE A 173 -10.72 3.08 2.55
N ALA A 174 -10.66 4.14 3.35
CA ALA A 174 -9.43 4.64 3.96
C ALA A 174 -9.51 4.73 5.48
N LEU A 175 -8.37 4.52 6.15
CA LEU A 175 -8.14 4.98 7.52
C LEU A 175 -7.10 6.09 7.51
N TYR A 176 -7.40 7.16 8.24
CA TYR A 176 -6.57 8.35 8.29
C TYR A 176 -5.78 8.48 9.60
N ASN A 177 -4.60 9.05 9.50
CA ASN A 177 -3.90 9.70 10.60
C ASN A 177 -3.77 11.19 10.26
N GLU A 178 -4.57 12.04 10.92
CA GLU A 178 -4.75 13.43 10.52
C GLU A 178 -5.21 13.49 9.05
N ASP A 179 -4.47 14.16 8.17
CA ASP A 179 -4.79 14.26 6.75
C ASP A 179 -4.14 13.15 5.88
N ARG A 180 -3.31 12.28 6.47
CA ARG A 180 -2.62 11.21 5.76
C ARG A 180 -3.42 9.91 5.77
N ILE A 181 -3.59 9.29 4.62
CA ILE A 181 -4.13 7.93 4.52
C ILE A 181 -3.05 6.93 4.95
N MET A 182 -3.35 6.12 5.98
CA MET A 182 -2.48 5.05 6.46
C MET A 182 -2.84 3.69 5.86
N VAL A 183 -4.13 3.46 5.65
CA VAL A 183 -4.67 2.18 5.19
C VAL A 183 -5.66 2.44 4.08
N ILE A 184 -5.51 1.70 3.00
CA ILE A 184 -6.50 1.55 1.94
C ILE A 184 -7.06 0.13 2.00
N TYR A 185 -8.36 0.02 1.83
CA TYR A 185 -9.08 -1.25 1.75
C TYR A 185 -9.96 -1.26 0.51
N SER A 186 -9.59 -2.07 -0.49
CA SER A 186 -10.41 -2.34 -1.66
C SER A 186 -11.38 -3.48 -1.34
N TYR A 187 -12.67 -3.17 -1.40
CA TYR A 187 -13.77 -4.06 -1.07
C TYR A 187 -14.65 -4.30 -2.27
N GLU A 188 -15.08 -5.55 -2.49
CA GLU A 188 -15.92 -5.95 -3.63
C GLU A 188 -15.28 -5.65 -5.01
N SER A 189 -13.94 -5.65 -5.08
CA SER A 189 -13.18 -5.31 -6.29
C SER A 189 -12.35 -6.45 -6.83
N ASP A 190 -11.55 -7.08 -5.97
CA ASP A 190 -10.64 -8.16 -6.33
C ASP A 190 -9.49 -7.71 -7.23
N LEU A 191 -8.83 -6.63 -6.82
CA LEU A 191 -7.71 -6.07 -7.58
C LEU A 191 -6.56 -7.07 -7.77
N GLY A 192 -6.30 -7.89 -6.73
CA GLY A 192 -5.24 -8.88 -6.72
C GLY A 192 -5.38 -9.88 -7.85
N ASP A 193 -6.58 -10.39 -8.08
CA ASP A 193 -6.90 -11.30 -9.19
C ASP A 193 -6.69 -10.62 -10.54
N GLY A 194 -7.12 -9.37 -10.68
CA GLY A 194 -6.90 -8.58 -11.89
C GLY A 194 -5.41 -8.30 -12.18
N TRP A 195 -4.52 -8.45 -11.18
CA TRP A 195 -3.07 -8.34 -11.39
C TRP A 195 -2.41 -9.66 -11.73
N GLU A 196 -3.09 -10.82 -11.55
CA GLU A 196 -2.53 -12.14 -11.85
C GLU A 196 -2.21 -12.34 -13.33
N ASP A 197 -1.54 -13.45 -13.65
CA ASP A 197 -1.29 -13.84 -15.04
C ASP A 197 -2.62 -14.05 -15.77
N GLU A 198 -2.65 -13.71 -17.06
CA GLU A 198 -3.88 -13.67 -17.88
C GLU A 198 -4.64 -14.99 -17.87
N GLU A 199 -3.92 -16.11 -17.88
CA GLU A 199 -4.48 -17.46 -17.92
C GLU A 199 -5.07 -17.94 -16.58
N VAL A 200 -4.87 -17.22 -15.47
CA VAL A 200 -5.37 -17.66 -14.15
C VAL A 200 -6.88 -17.48 -14.07
N HIS A 201 -7.36 -16.27 -14.35
CA HIS A 201 -8.78 -15.94 -14.26
C HIS A 201 -9.47 -15.78 -15.62
N ASN A 202 -8.68 -15.58 -16.69
CA ASN A 202 -9.16 -15.29 -18.04
C ASN A 202 -10.05 -14.04 -18.12
N ASP A 203 -9.74 -13.06 -17.30
CA ASP A 203 -10.45 -11.78 -17.27
C ASP A 203 -10.30 -11.02 -18.58
N PRO A 204 -11.33 -10.24 -18.98
CA PRO A 204 -11.22 -9.34 -20.11
C PRO A 204 -9.99 -8.43 -19.97
N PRO A 205 -9.19 -8.26 -21.05
CA PRO A 205 -7.97 -7.44 -20.99
C PRO A 205 -8.18 -6.03 -20.47
N GLU A 206 -9.33 -5.42 -20.75
CA GLU A 206 -9.70 -4.09 -20.26
C GLU A 206 -9.91 -4.04 -18.74
N LEU A 207 -10.44 -5.09 -18.13
CA LEU A 207 -10.58 -5.18 -16.67
C LEU A 207 -9.23 -5.36 -16.01
N ARG A 208 -8.36 -6.22 -16.55
CA ARG A 208 -6.99 -6.39 -16.05
C ARG A 208 -6.20 -5.08 -16.13
N VAL A 209 -6.31 -4.34 -17.24
CA VAL A 209 -5.67 -3.03 -17.38
C VAL A 209 -6.22 -2.05 -16.32
N ALA A 210 -7.52 -2.03 -16.09
CA ALA A 210 -8.13 -1.17 -15.08
C ALA A 210 -7.65 -1.53 -13.66
N ALA A 211 -7.52 -2.83 -13.32
CA ALA A 211 -6.97 -3.28 -12.05
C ALA A 211 -5.51 -2.82 -11.87
N LEU A 212 -4.66 -3.01 -12.87
CA LEU A 212 -3.26 -2.58 -12.85
C LEU A 212 -3.13 -1.05 -12.74
N GLN A 213 -3.95 -0.28 -13.46
CA GLN A 213 -3.98 1.19 -13.37
C GLN A 213 -4.39 1.65 -11.96
N MET A 214 -5.40 1.00 -11.37
CA MET A 214 -5.81 1.32 -10.00
C MET A 214 -4.71 0.99 -8.99
N GLY A 215 -4.02 -0.14 -9.15
CA GLY A 215 -2.86 -0.49 -8.35
C GLY A 215 -1.75 0.58 -8.41
N VAL A 216 -1.44 1.07 -9.62
CA VAL A 216 -0.50 2.19 -9.81
C VAL A 216 -0.99 3.45 -9.09
N ASN A 217 -2.26 3.79 -9.22
CA ASN A 217 -2.83 4.95 -8.54
C ASN A 217 -2.69 4.86 -7.01
N ILE A 218 -3.01 3.73 -6.41
CA ILE A 218 -2.87 3.52 -4.96
C ILE A 218 -1.40 3.65 -4.54
N ILE A 219 -0.47 3.02 -5.27
CA ILE A 219 0.96 3.06 -4.97
C ILE A 219 1.50 4.48 -5.14
N TYR A 220 1.19 5.15 -6.25
CA TYR A 220 1.66 6.50 -6.52
C TYR A 220 1.14 7.48 -5.47
N PHE A 221 -0.15 7.39 -5.12
CA PHE A 221 -0.74 8.17 -4.05
C PHE A 221 -0.03 7.95 -2.71
N ALA A 222 0.21 6.68 -2.33
CA ALA A 222 0.91 6.36 -1.09
C ALA A 222 2.32 6.95 -1.01
N LEU A 223 3.00 7.10 -2.14
CA LEU A 223 4.36 7.65 -2.21
C LEU A 223 4.41 9.19 -2.27
N THR A 224 3.29 9.85 -2.56
CA THR A 224 3.26 11.31 -2.86
C THR A 224 2.38 12.13 -1.95
N GLN A 225 1.57 11.50 -1.09
CA GLN A 225 0.70 12.18 -0.12
C GLN A 225 1.45 12.92 1.00
#